data_34ff44dc87023655e5551656a02a7a14
#
_entry.id   34ff44dc87023655e5551656a02a7a14
#
_cell.length_a   1.000
_cell.length_b   1.000
_cell.length_c   1.000
_cell.angle_alpha   90.00
_cell.angle_beta   90.00
_cell.angle_gamma   90.00
#
_symmetry.space_group_name_H-M   'P 1'
#
loop_
_entity.id
_entity.type
_entity.pdbx_description
1 polymer ?
#
loop_
_entity_poly.entity_id
_entity_poly.type
_entity_poly.pdbx_seq_one_letter_code
_entity_poly.pdbx_strand_id
1 'polypeptide(L)'
;DSTGLQMNKARRAFDRGAGEPAEQWTQSGTVFGVSGAAAMYSRRMIEDVSVGGEFFDADFFAYKEDVDVAWRAQLFGWQGCYDAEAIGYHERGWKTSGRSTKPMFIRRISYINRYKMIYKNESARTMLKTILVSLPYEIAAHGYTLLREPKLIVAWKSFFTQLPALRKKRKYIQTVVKERKKPVN
;
A
#
# COMPACT_ATOMS: atom_id res chain seq x y z
N ASP A 1 1.07 5.25 17.35
CA ASP A 1 0.25 5.29 16.13
C ASP A 1 0.72 4.30 15.07
N SER A 2 2.02 4.20 14.80
CA SER A 2 2.58 3.25 13.84
C SER A 2 4.09 3.09 14.11
N THR A 3 4.55 1.86 14.09
CA THR A 3 5.97 1.51 14.09
C THR A 3 6.41 1.00 12.72
N GLY A 4 5.72 1.44 11.69
CA GLY A 4 5.88 1.03 10.31
C GLY A 4 4.63 0.37 9.74
N LEU A 5 4.75 -0.15 8.53
CA LEU A 5 3.69 -0.86 7.84
C LEU A 5 3.94 -2.37 7.88
N GLN A 6 2.87 -3.13 7.91
CA GLN A 6 2.89 -4.58 7.68
C GLN A 6 1.86 -4.96 6.62
N MET A 7 2.15 -6.00 5.84
CA MET A 7 1.25 -6.51 4.81
C MET A 7 1.05 -8.02 4.99
N ASN A 8 -0.20 -8.47 4.99
CA ASN A 8 -0.53 -9.88 5.06
C ASN A 8 -0.56 -10.56 3.66
N LYS A 9 -0.74 -11.88 3.64
CA LYS A 9 -0.80 -12.67 2.40
C LYS A 9 -1.97 -12.30 1.47
N ALA A 10 -3.04 -11.73 2.02
CA ALA A 10 -4.18 -11.22 1.25
C ALA A 10 -3.97 -9.76 0.76
N ARG A 11 -2.75 -9.26 0.83
CA ARG A 11 -2.37 -7.90 0.40
C ARG A 11 -3.16 -6.79 1.10
N ARG A 12 -3.45 -7.02 2.37
CA ARG A 12 -3.96 -5.99 3.27
C ARG A 12 -2.80 -5.41 4.05
N ALA A 13 -2.66 -4.09 3.99
CA ALA A 13 -1.67 -3.36 4.76
C ALA A 13 -2.29 -2.72 6.00
N PHE A 14 -1.52 -2.72 7.06
CA PHE A 14 -1.89 -2.22 8.38
C PHE A 14 -0.73 -1.41 8.96
N ASP A 15 -1.05 -0.47 9.84
CA ASP A 15 -0.07 0.16 10.72
C ASP A 15 0.37 -0.85 11.79
N ARG A 16 1.65 -1.20 11.81
CA ARG A 16 2.25 -2.09 12.81
C ARG A 16 2.23 -1.39 14.16
N GLY A 17 1.80 -2.07 15.21
CA GLY A 17 1.69 -1.53 16.57
C GLY A 17 0.54 -0.53 16.78
N ALA A 18 -0.38 -0.38 15.82
CA ALA A 18 -1.49 0.55 15.97
C ALA A 18 -2.42 0.14 17.12
N GLY A 19 -2.58 1.04 18.09
CA GLY A 19 -3.40 0.80 19.28
C GLY A 19 -2.70 0.05 20.40
N GLU A 20 -1.45 -0.33 20.21
CA GLU A 20 -0.61 -0.97 21.22
C GLU A 20 0.21 0.07 22.02
N PRO A 21 0.58 -0.22 23.27
CA PRO A 21 1.45 0.65 24.06
C PRO A 21 2.83 0.82 23.41
N ALA A 22 3.34 2.05 23.39
CA ALA A 22 4.64 2.36 22.76
C ALA A 22 5.80 1.62 23.42
N GLU A 23 5.69 1.33 24.70
CA GLU A 23 6.71 0.65 25.52
C GLU A 23 7.00 -0.79 25.05
N GLN A 24 6.12 -1.38 24.25
CA GLN A 24 6.33 -2.70 23.64
C GLN A 24 7.21 -2.65 22.38
N TRP A 25 7.45 -1.46 21.85
CA TRP A 25 8.11 -1.25 20.55
C TRP A 25 9.46 -0.58 20.70
N THR A 26 10.31 -1.12 21.60
CA THR A 26 11.62 -0.56 21.96
C THR A 26 12.77 -1.08 21.09
N GLN A 27 12.54 -2.03 20.20
CA GLN A 27 13.59 -2.62 19.36
C GLN A 27 13.44 -2.15 17.92
N SER A 28 14.48 -1.50 17.43
CA SER A 28 14.60 -1.14 16.00
C SER A 28 14.71 -2.40 15.13
N GLY A 29 14.27 -2.30 13.86
CA GLY A 29 14.34 -3.45 12.97
C GLY A 29 13.68 -3.21 11.60
N THR A 30 13.76 -4.25 10.77
CA THR A 30 13.16 -4.20 9.44
C THR A 30 11.63 -4.28 9.49
N VAL A 31 11.00 -3.51 8.63
CA VAL A 31 9.54 -3.48 8.46
C VAL A 31 9.16 -3.63 6.99
N PHE A 32 7.91 -3.95 6.70
CA PHE A 32 7.42 -3.97 5.32
C PHE A 32 7.59 -2.61 4.63
N GLY A 33 7.36 -1.54 5.35
CA GLY A 33 7.51 -0.18 4.86
C GLY A 33 7.31 0.82 5.98
N VAL A 34 7.45 2.08 5.67
CA VAL A 34 7.25 3.19 6.60
C VAL A 34 5.93 3.88 6.32
N SER A 35 5.24 4.30 7.39
CA SER A 35 3.99 5.04 7.27
C SER A 35 4.26 6.46 6.77
N GLY A 36 3.46 6.92 5.82
CA GLY A 36 3.57 8.27 5.28
C GLY A 36 3.38 9.40 6.29
N ALA A 37 2.90 9.10 7.51
CA ALA A 37 2.77 10.08 8.57
C ALA A 37 4.11 10.54 9.15
N ALA A 38 5.14 9.65 9.18
CA ALA A 38 6.48 9.97 9.64
C ALA A 38 7.48 9.05 8.93
N ALA A 39 8.00 9.48 7.79
CA ALA A 39 8.86 8.68 6.95
C ALA A 39 10.08 9.47 6.47
N MET A 40 11.22 8.84 6.46
CA MET A 40 12.43 9.33 5.83
C MET A 40 12.81 8.38 4.68
N TYR A 41 13.06 8.94 3.50
CA TYR A 41 13.44 8.19 2.32
C TYR A 41 14.81 8.62 1.83
N SER A 42 15.71 7.69 1.54
CA SER A 42 16.98 8.03 0.92
C SER A 42 16.75 8.51 -0.53
N ARG A 43 17.49 9.52 -0.96
CA ARG A 43 17.39 10.05 -2.33
C ARG A 43 17.62 8.98 -3.39
N ARG A 44 18.62 8.11 -3.17
CA ARG A 44 18.91 6.99 -4.06
C ARG A 44 17.72 6.04 -4.22
N MET A 45 17.03 5.76 -3.10
CA MET A 45 15.84 4.92 -3.12
C MET A 45 14.69 5.62 -3.84
N ILE A 46 14.47 6.91 -3.60
CA ILE A 46 13.44 7.70 -4.30
C ILE A 46 13.65 7.63 -5.82
N GLU A 47 14.87 7.90 -6.27
CA GLU A 47 15.23 7.87 -7.70
C GLU A 47 15.01 6.47 -8.30
N ASP A 48 15.41 5.43 -7.58
CA ASP A 48 15.37 4.04 -8.04
C ASP A 48 13.95 3.45 -8.12
N VAL A 49 13.07 3.77 -7.16
CA VAL A 49 11.72 3.20 -7.13
C VAL A 49 10.67 4.05 -7.85
N SER A 50 11.04 5.23 -8.33
CA SER A 50 10.13 6.09 -9.09
C SER A 50 9.70 5.44 -10.40
N VAL A 51 8.45 5.60 -10.75
CA VAL A 51 7.87 5.05 -11.98
C VAL A 51 7.33 6.19 -12.84
N GLY A 52 7.92 6.37 -14.02
CA GLY A 52 7.53 7.49 -14.88
C GLY A 52 7.85 8.87 -14.30
N GLY A 53 8.86 8.97 -13.44
CA GLY A 53 9.26 10.18 -12.74
C GLY A 53 8.48 10.45 -11.44
N GLU A 54 7.56 9.58 -11.06
CA GLU A 54 6.73 9.72 -9.86
C GLU A 54 7.20 8.79 -8.74
N PHE A 55 7.60 9.36 -7.61
CA PHE A 55 7.88 8.60 -6.38
C PHE A 55 6.58 8.14 -5.73
N PHE A 56 5.70 9.06 -5.38
CA PHE A 56 4.31 8.74 -5.06
C PHE A 56 3.51 8.77 -6.36
N ASP A 57 2.75 7.71 -6.59
CA ASP A 57 1.92 7.58 -7.78
C ASP A 57 0.71 8.53 -7.70
N ALA A 58 0.69 9.56 -8.53
CA ALA A 58 -0.36 10.58 -8.54
C ALA A 58 -1.77 10.02 -8.77
N ASP A 59 -1.89 8.85 -9.43
CA ASP A 59 -3.18 8.16 -9.64
C ASP A 59 -3.84 7.71 -8.32
N PHE A 60 -3.09 7.69 -7.21
CA PHE A 60 -3.64 7.37 -5.89
C PHE A 60 -4.28 8.57 -5.21
N PHE A 61 -3.80 9.79 -5.48
CA PHE A 61 -4.17 11.03 -4.81
C PHE A 61 -3.88 11.01 -3.30
N ALA A 62 -4.46 10.05 -2.55
CA ALA A 62 -4.24 9.83 -1.12
C ALA A 62 -4.61 8.40 -0.74
N TYR A 63 -4.05 7.91 0.36
CA TYR A 63 -4.23 6.55 0.89
C TYR A 63 -3.66 5.43 0.02
N LYS A 64 -2.79 4.65 0.61
CA LYS A 64 -2.04 3.53 0.02
C LYS A 64 -0.89 3.93 -0.90
N GLU A 65 -0.61 5.21 -1.07
CA GLU A 65 0.59 5.69 -1.77
C GLU A 65 1.88 5.25 -1.05
N ASP A 66 1.90 5.31 0.26
CA ASP A 66 2.99 4.83 1.12
C ASP A 66 3.16 3.31 1.05
N VAL A 67 2.05 2.58 1.09
CA VAL A 67 2.05 1.12 0.94
C VAL A 67 2.54 0.70 -0.45
N ASP A 68 2.15 1.45 -1.47
CA ASP A 68 2.59 1.23 -2.85
C ASP A 68 4.09 1.45 -3.01
N VAL A 69 4.62 2.55 -2.45
CA VAL A 69 6.06 2.81 -2.41
C VAL A 69 6.80 1.71 -1.65
N ALA A 70 6.31 1.33 -0.47
CA ALA A 70 6.90 0.27 0.33
C ALA A 70 6.97 -1.06 -0.45
N TRP A 71 5.92 -1.41 -1.16
CA TRP A 71 5.89 -2.65 -1.95
C TRP A 71 6.86 -2.61 -3.13
N ARG A 72 6.88 -1.49 -3.88
CA ARG A 72 7.86 -1.30 -4.97
C ARG A 72 9.29 -1.35 -4.45
N ALA A 73 9.55 -0.68 -3.32
CA ALA A 73 10.86 -0.68 -2.68
C ALA A 73 11.32 -2.11 -2.38
N GLN A 74 10.49 -2.93 -1.74
CA GLN A 74 10.82 -4.33 -1.49
C GLN A 74 11.03 -5.14 -2.77
N LEU A 75 10.18 -4.93 -3.78
CA LEU A 75 10.33 -5.59 -5.07
C LEU A 75 11.68 -5.26 -5.74
N PHE A 76 12.20 -4.06 -5.48
CA PHE A 76 13.46 -3.56 -6.03
C PHE A 76 14.67 -3.85 -5.11
N GLY A 77 14.46 -4.53 -3.97
CA GLY A 77 15.52 -4.97 -3.07
C GLY A 77 15.85 -3.99 -1.94
N TRP A 78 15.06 -2.93 -1.77
CA TRP A 78 15.18 -2.00 -0.65
C TRP A 78 14.48 -2.53 0.59
N GLN A 79 14.95 -2.10 1.75
CA GLN A 79 14.35 -2.44 3.04
C GLN A 79 13.88 -1.18 3.75
N GLY A 80 12.71 -1.26 4.38
CA GLY A 80 12.25 -0.30 5.36
C GLY A 80 12.77 -0.66 6.75
N CYS A 81 13.17 0.36 7.51
CA CYS A 81 13.61 0.20 8.89
C CYS A 81 12.73 1.03 9.82
N TYR A 82 12.40 0.47 10.95
CA TYR A 82 11.86 1.16 12.10
C TYR A 82 13.00 1.47 13.07
N ASP A 83 13.08 2.71 13.51
CA ASP A 83 13.99 3.16 14.53
C ASP A 83 13.19 3.49 15.81
N ALA A 84 13.44 2.74 16.87
CA ALA A 84 12.73 2.90 18.14
C ALA A 84 13.08 4.19 18.87
N GLU A 85 14.24 4.79 18.57
CA GLU A 85 14.68 6.06 19.18
C GLU A 85 14.06 7.27 18.45
N ALA A 86 13.61 7.10 17.21
CA ALA A 86 12.97 8.16 16.42
C ALA A 86 11.50 8.31 16.81
N ILE A 87 11.23 9.04 17.86
CA ILE A 87 9.88 9.24 18.42
C ILE A 87 9.23 10.47 17.78
N GLY A 88 8.05 10.29 17.21
CA GLY A 88 7.22 11.36 16.67
C GLY A 88 5.81 11.33 17.25
N TYR A 89 5.23 12.49 17.45
CA TYR A 89 3.83 12.63 17.87
C TYR A 89 3.00 13.06 16.68
N HIS A 90 1.93 12.29 16.40
CA HIS A 90 1.04 12.55 15.28
C HIS A 90 -0.41 12.61 15.76
N GLU A 91 -1.03 13.76 15.61
CA GLU A 91 -2.46 13.92 15.92
C GLU A 91 -3.30 13.45 14.72
N ARG A 92 -3.90 12.28 14.85
CA ARG A 92 -4.82 11.79 13.83
C ARG A 92 -6.15 12.53 13.92
N GLY A 93 -6.46 13.39 12.96
CA GLY A 93 -7.75 14.07 12.87
C GLY A 93 -8.97 13.13 12.72
N TRP A 94 -8.78 11.81 12.89
CA TRP A 94 -9.80 10.78 12.64
C TRP A 94 -10.04 9.84 13.83
N LYS A 95 -9.51 10.16 15.00
CA LYS A 95 -9.54 9.24 16.18
C LYS A 95 -10.93 8.97 16.75
N THR A 96 -11.88 9.86 16.58
CA THR A 96 -13.18 9.78 17.24
C THR A 96 -14.33 9.32 16.35
N SER A 97 -14.13 9.28 15.05
CA SER A 97 -15.20 8.99 14.11
C SER A 97 -14.81 7.81 13.19
N GLY A 98 -15.63 6.77 13.17
CA GLY A 98 -15.42 5.59 12.34
C GLY A 98 -15.35 5.89 10.84
N ARG A 99 -15.05 4.87 10.02
CA ARG A 99 -14.96 4.97 8.55
C ARG A 99 -16.19 5.65 7.91
N SER A 100 -17.38 5.45 8.48
CA SER A 100 -18.65 5.98 7.96
C SER A 100 -18.72 7.50 7.95
N THR A 101 -17.98 8.19 8.82
CA THR A 101 -17.96 9.65 8.92
C THR A 101 -17.05 10.33 7.91
N LYS A 102 -16.17 9.55 7.25
CA LYS A 102 -15.28 10.10 6.22
C LYS A 102 -16.07 10.50 4.97
N PRO A 103 -15.71 11.61 4.30
CA PRO A 103 -16.31 11.99 3.03
C PRO A 103 -16.32 10.82 2.04
N MET A 104 -17.41 10.68 1.28
CA MET A 104 -17.57 9.59 0.32
C MET A 104 -16.42 9.52 -0.69
N PHE A 105 -15.88 10.66 -1.09
CA PHE A 105 -14.72 10.74 -1.97
C PHE A 105 -13.51 10.00 -1.38
N ILE A 106 -13.17 10.27 -0.13
CA ILE A 106 -12.05 9.63 0.59
C ILE A 106 -12.27 8.12 0.72
N ARG A 107 -13.51 7.71 1.05
CA ARG A 107 -13.87 6.29 1.16
C ARG A 107 -13.70 5.56 -0.18
N ARG A 108 -14.10 6.18 -1.30
CA ARG A 108 -13.92 5.67 -2.66
C ARG A 108 -12.45 5.51 -3.03
N ILE A 109 -11.62 6.52 -2.75
CA ILE A 109 -10.19 6.48 -3.02
C ILE A 109 -9.54 5.36 -2.21
N SER A 110 -9.72 5.35 -0.90
CA SER A 110 -9.15 4.31 -0.02
C SER A 110 -9.57 2.90 -0.42
N TYR A 111 -10.81 2.72 -0.89
CA TYR A 111 -11.34 1.44 -1.37
C TYR A 111 -10.64 1.00 -2.65
N ILE A 112 -10.60 1.85 -3.68
CA ILE A 112 -10.13 1.45 -5.00
C ILE A 112 -8.60 1.39 -5.11
N ASN A 113 -7.88 2.20 -4.33
CA ASN A 113 -6.42 2.25 -4.37
C ASN A 113 -5.78 0.93 -3.94
N ARG A 114 -6.43 0.16 -3.05
CA ARG A 114 -5.97 -1.19 -2.75
C ARG A 114 -5.91 -2.08 -4.00
N TYR A 115 -6.91 -2.05 -4.84
CA TYR A 115 -6.96 -2.86 -6.06
C TYR A 115 -5.98 -2.35 -7.12
N LYS A 116 -5.83 -1.03 -7.25
CA LYS A 116 -4.81 -0.44 -8.13
C LYS A 116 -3.41 -0.86 -7.70
N MET A 117 -3.11 -0.80 -6.40
CA MET A 117 -1.83 -1.22 -5.82
C MET A 117 -1.55 -2.71 -6.10
N ILE A 118 -2.52 -3.59 -5.83
CA ILE A 118 -2.38 -5.03 -6.09
C ILE A 118 -2.14 -5.28 -7.58
N TYR A 119 -2.97 -4.70 -8.43
CA TYR A 119 -2.84 -4.86 -9.88
C TYR A 119 -1.46 -4.42 -10.38
N LYS A 120 -0.95 -3.30 -9.87
CA LYS A 120 0.32 -2.72 -10.29
C LYS A 120 1.53 -3.53 -9.84
N ASN A 121 1.56 -3.97 -8.59
CA ASN A 121 2.74 -4.55 -7.96
C ASN A 121 2.77 -6.08 -7.93
N GLU A 122 1.61 -6.76 -7.85
CA GLU A 122 1.57 -8.21 -7.75
C GLU A 122 2.06 -8.89 -9.04
N SER A 123 2.96 -9.88 -8.92
CA SER A 123 3.45 -10.62 -10.07
C SER A 123 2.36 -11.51 -10.68
N ALA A 124 2.45 -11.80 -12.00
CA ALA A 124 1.53 -12.74 -12.64
C ALA A 124 1.62 -14.14 -12.01
N ARG A 125 2.83 -14.54 -11.58
CA ARG A 125 3.08 -15.86 -10.96
C ARG A 125 2.36 -16.02 -9.61
N THR A 126 2.33 -14.96 -8.80
CA THR A 126 1.75 -14.99 -7.44
C THR A 126 0.30 -14.50 -7.39
N MET A 127 -0.19 -13.88 -8.48
CA MET A 127 -1.54 -13.31 -8.55
C MET A 127 -2.63 -14.35 -8.24
N LEU A 128 -2.55 -15.55 -8.84
CA LEU A 128 -3.53 -16.60 -8.58
C LEU A 128 -3.55 -17.00 -7.10
N LYS A 129 -2.37 -17.19 -6.51
CA LYS A 129 -2.25 -17.51 -5.08
C LYS A 129 -2.82 -16.40 -4.21
N THR A 130 -2.52 -15.14 -4.54
CA THR A 130 -3.07 -13.97 -3.83
C THR A 130 -4.59 -13.94 -3.92
N ILE A 131 -5.16 -14.17 -5.10
CA ILE A 131 -6.62 -14.24 -5.30
C ILE A 131 -7.23 -15.34 -4.41
N LEU A 132 -6.69 -16.55 -4.46
CA LEU A 132 -7.21 -17.67 -3.69
C LEU A 132 -7.15 -17.42 -2.16
N VAL A 133 -6.02 -16.88 -1.67
CA VAL A 133 -5.85 -16.57 -0.24
C VAL A 133 -6.75 -15.41 0.19
N SER A 134 -7.00 -14.44 -0.68
CA SER A 134 -7.84 -13.28 -0.35
C SER A 134 -9.33 -13.55 -0.55
N LEU A 135 -9.72 -14.60 -1.26
CA LEU A 135 -11.08 -14.84 -1.70
C LEU A 135 -12.14 -14.79 -0.57
N PRO A 136 -11.97 -15.43 0.59
CA PRO A 136 -12.96 -15.32 1.66
C PRO A 136 -13.16 -13.88 2.15
N TYR A 137 -12.07 -13.15 2.27
CA TYR A 137 -12.11 -11.74 2.63
C TYR A 137 -12.78 -10.90 1.54
N GLU A 138 -12.45 -11.14 0.25
CA GLU A 138 -13.02 -10.38 -0.86
C GLU A 138 -14.54 -10.59 -0.97
N ILE A 139 -15.00 -11.81 -0.79
CA ILE A 139 -16.45 -12.12 -0.77
C ILE A 139 -17.13 -11.31 0.34
N ALA A 140 -16.60 -11.36 1.56
CA ALA A 140 -17.15 -10.63 2.70
C ALA A 140 -17.10 -9.11 2.48
N ALA A 141 -15.97 -8.57 1.99
CA ALA A 141 -15.79 -7.15 1.76
C ALA A 141 -16.70 -6.60 0.65
N HIS A 142 -16.81 -7.34 -0.46
CA HIS A 142 -17.71 -6.94 -1.54
C HIS A 142 -19.18 -7.11 -1.15
N GLY A 143 -19.53 -8.18 -0.44
CA GLY A 143 -20.88 -8.36 0.13
C GLY A 143 -21.25 -7.21 1.06
N TYR A 144 -20.37 -6.83 1.98
CA TYR A 144 -20.57 -5.65 2.83
C TYR A 144 -20.72 -4.37 2.00
N THR A 145 -19.86 -4.19 0.99
CA THR A 145 -19.92 -3.01 0.12
C THR A 145 -21.24 -2.93 -0.63
N LEU A 146 -21.71 -4.02 -1.18
CA LEU A 146 -22.98 -4.07 -1.90
C LEU A 146 -24.17 -3.75 -1.00
N LEU A 147 -24.18 -4.32 0.21
CA LEU A 147 -25.32 -4.21 1.14
C LEU A 147 -25.33 -2.91 1.93
N ARG A 148 -24.15 -2.41 2.34
CA ARG A 148 -24.03 -1.27 3.28
C ARG A 148 -23.48 0.00 2.65
N GLU A 149 -22.66 -0.13 1.59
CA GLU A 149 -21.98 1.01 0.98
C GLU A 149 -22.01 0.95 -0.56
N PRO A 150 -23.15 0.74 -1.23
CA PRO A 150 -23.21 0.51 -2.68
C PRO A 150 -22.62 1.66 -3.49
N LYS A 151 -22.61 2.88 -2.96
CA LYS A 151 -22.00 4.06 -3.59
C LYS A 151 -20.48 3.95 -3.77
N LEU A 152 -19.81 2.99 -3.08
CA LEU A 152 -18.37 2.74 -3.28
C LEU A 152 -18.09 2.02 -4.59
N ILE A 153 -19.04 1.27 -5.14
CA ILE A 153 -18.86 0.54 -6.40
C ILE A 153 -18.50 1.46 -7.56
N VAL A 154 -19.02 2.70 -7.52
CA VAL A 154 -18.68 3.72 -8.53
C VAL A 154 -17.17 3.99 -8.62
N ALA A 155 -16.40 3.69 -7.55
CA ALA A 155 -14.96 3.84 -7.55
C ALA A 155 -14.24 2.95 -8.60
N TRP A 156 -14.85 1.81 -9.00
CA TRP A 156 -14.32 0.96 -10.06
C TRP A 156 -14.23 1.68 -11.41
N LYS A 157 -15.07 2.71 -11.66
CA LYS A 157 -14.94 3.54 -12.84
C LYS A 157 -13.53 4.13 -12.94
N SER A 158 -12.98 4.65 -11.83
CA SER A 158 -11.62 5.21 -11.84
C SER A 158 -10.55 4.15 -12.11
N PHE A 159 -10.72 2.92 -11.62
CA PHE A 159 -9.82 1.81 -11.92
C PHE A 159 -9.77 1.53 -13.42
N PHE A 160 -10.93 1.37 -14.06
CA PHE A 160 -11.00 1.07 -15.50
C PHE A 160 -10.51 2.24 -16.36
N THR A 161 -10.82 3.48 -15.97
CA THR A 161 -10.33 4.67 -16.67
C THR A 161 -8.80 4.76 -16.62
N GLN A 162 -8.19 4.43 -15.47
CA GLN A 162 -6.73 4.47 -15.28
C GLN A 162 -6.03 3.17 -15.70
N LEU A 163 -6.76 2.15 -16.14
CA LEU A 163 -6.20 0.85 -16.49
C LEU A 163 -5.05 0.90 -17.51
N PRO A 164 -5.08 1.74 -18.56
CA PRO A 164 -3.94 1.87 -19.48
C PRO A 164 -2.66 2.36 -18.77
N ALA A 165 -2.78 3.36 -17.90
CA ALA A 165 -1.65 3.87 -17.11
C ALA A 165 -1.14 2.82 -16.12
N LEU A 166 -2.04 2.14 -15.42
CA LEU A 166 -1.71 1.05 -14.49
C LEU A 166 -0.99 -0.10 -15.21
N ARG A 167 -1.39 -0.46 -16.43
CA ARG A 167 -0.73 -1.48 -17.26
C ARG A 167 0.71 -1.07 -17.60
N LYS A 168 0.91 0.19 -17.97
CA LYS A 168 2.25 0.72 -18.28
C LYS A 168 3.15 0.69 -17.03
N LYS A 169 2.66 1.18 -15.90
CA LYS A 169 3.37 1.18 -14.62
C LYS A 169 3.68 -0.27 -14.17
N ARG A 170 2.72 -1.18 -14.26
CA ARG A 170 2.91 -2.61 -13.99
C ARG A 170 4.01 -3.22 -14.85
N LYS A 171 3.95 -3.00 -16.17
CA LYS A 171 4.95 -3.54 -17.11
C LYS A 171 6.35 -3.10 -16.73
N TYR A 172 6.53 -1.81 -16.42
CA TYR A 172 7.81 -1.28 -15.96
C TYR A 172 8.30 -1.98 -14.69
N ILE A 173 7.48 -2.01 -13.64
CA ILE A 173 7.83 -2.64 -12.35
C ILE A 173 8.22 -4.10 -12.55
N GLN A 174 7.42 -4.88 -13.28
CA GLN A 174 7.70 -6.31 -13.50
C GLN A 174 8.95 -6.53 -14.35
N THR A 175 9.27 -5.63 -15.27
CA THR A 175 10.52 -5.67 -16.04
C THR A 175 11.73 -5.46 -15.12
N VAL A 176 11.74 -4.41 -14.31
CA VAL A 176 12.83 -4.15 -13.34
C VAL A 176 13.02 -5.32 -12.39
N VAL A 177 11.92 -5.86 -11.83
CA VAL A 177 11.98 -7.04 -10.93
C VAL A 177 12.59 -8.26 -11.64
N LYS A 178 12.26 -8.48 -12.90
CA LYS A 178 12.80 -9.59 -13.68
C LYS A 178 14.31 -9.42 -13.96
N GLU A 179 14.72 -8.21 -14.28
CA GLU A 179 16.14 -7.89 -14.54
C GLU A 179 17.00 -8.05 -13.28
N ARG A 180 16.51 -7.58 -12.13
CA ARG A 180 17.23 -7.71 -10.84
C ARG A 180 17.32 -9.14 -10.31
N LYS A 181 16.47 -10.05 -10.77
CA LYS A 181 16.53 -11.48 -10.42
C LYS A 181 17.43 -12.31 -11.34
N LYS A 182 17.97 -11.73 -12.40
CA LYS A 182 18.96 -12.44 -13.24
C LYS A 182 20.27 -12.58 -12.45
N PRO A 183 20.92 -13.75 -12.46
CA PRO A 183 22.27 -13.87 -11.91
C PRO A 183 23.20 -12.92 -12.66
N VAL A 184 24.08 -12.28 -11.93
CA VAL A 184 25.21 -11.54 -12.53
C VAL A 184 26.13 -12.60 -13.08
N ASN A 185 26.25 -12.66 -14.43
CA ASN A 185 27.22 -13.55 -15.11
C ASN A 185 28.64 -13.04 -14.87
#